data_de7834deb2568ab213648f7133febc99
#
_entry.id   de7834deb2568ab213648f7133febc99
#
_cell.length_a   1.000
_cell.length_b   1.000
_cell.length_c   1.000
_cell.angle_alpha   90.00
_cell.angle_beta   90.00
_cell.angle_gamma   90.00
#
_symmetry.space_group_name_H-M   'P 1'
#
loop_
_entity.id
_entity.type
_entity.pdbx_description
1 polymer ?
#
loop_
_entity_poly.entity_id
_entity_poly.type
_entity_poly.pdbx_seq_one_letter_code
_entity_poly.pdbx_strand_id
1 'polypeptide(L)'
;MILIVVAAALFDSHGRVLVQRRPAGKQHAGLWEFPGGKVDPGERPEAALVRELAEELGIAVDLGALTPLTFASEPTEARHLILLLYRCDAWSGEPVALDAAEIRWMAVGDLRTLDMPPADRPFIAALLTQR
;
A
#
# COMPACT_ATOMS: atom_id res chain seq x y z
N MET A 1 -2.77 3.94 22.07
CA MET A 1 -3.71 4.07 20.95
C MET A 1 -3.20 3.28 19.74
N ILE A 2 -4.09 2.56 19.08
CA ILE A 2 -3.76 1.81 17.86
C ILE A 2 -4.27 2.58 16.64
N LEU A 3 -3.39 2.76 15.66
CA LEU A 3 -3.76 3.32 14.37
C LEU A 3 -3.80 2.21 13.33
N ILE A 4 -4.95 2.04 12.68
CA ILE A 4 -5.12 1.05 11.61
C ILE A 4 -4.92 1.74 10.26
N VAL A 5 -3.99 1.21 9.47
CA VAL A 5 -3.71 1.68 8.12
C VAL A 5 -3.83 0.49 7.17
N VAL A 6 -4.37 0.73 5.99
CA VAL A 6 -4.51 -0.30 4.95
C VAL A 6 -3.61 0.03 3.76
N ALA A 7 -3.12 -1.00 3.11
CA ALA A 7 -2.29 -0.85 1.92
C ALA A 7 -2.58 -1.97 0.93
N ALA A 8 -2.29 -1.72 -0.34
CA ALA A 8 -2.52 -2.68 -1.41
C ALA A 8 -1.22 -3.07 -2.10
N ALA A 9 -1.04 -4.36 -2.31
CA ALA A 9 -0.07 -4.90 -3.26
C ALA A 9 -0.84 -5.15 -4.56
N LEU A 10 -0.79 -4.16 -5.46
CA LEU A 10 -1.41 -4.26 -6.79
C LEU A 10 -0.45 -4.99 -7.70
N PHE A 11 -0.87 -6.11 -8.27
CA PHE A 11 -0.04 -6.90 -9.17
C PHE A 11 -0.52 -6.75 -10.61
N ASP A 12 0.40 -6.41 -11.52
CA ASP A 12 0.07 -6.40 -12.95
C ASP A 12 0.17 -7.81 -13.55
N SER A 13 -0.08 -7.92 -14.85
CA SER A 13 -0.05 -9.21 -15.56
C SER A 13 1.35 -9.82 -15.65
N HIS A 14 2.39 -9.05 -15.34
CA HIS A 14 3.77 -9.52 -15.32
C HIS A 14 4.28 -9.84 -13.92
N GLY A 15 3.41 -9.81 -12.92
CA GLY A 15 3.80 -10.09 -11.54
C GLY A 15 4.55 -8.95 -10.85
N ARG A 16 4.56 -7.75 -11.44
CA ARG A 16 5.16 -6.57 -10.82
C ARG A 16 4.18 -5.93 -9.87
N VAL A 17 4.69 -5.30 -8.83
CA VAL A 17 3.88 -4.64 -7.81
C VAL A 17 4.06 -3.12 -7.91
N LEU A 18 2.97 -2.39 -7.64
CA LEU A 18 2.98 -0.93 -7.69
C LEU A 18 3.42 -0.36 -6.35
N VAL A 19 4.39 0.55 -6.41
CA VAL A 19 4.79 1.35 -5.24
C VAL A 19 4.73 2.82 -5.61
N GLN A 20 4.58 3.67 -4.59
CA GLN A 20 4.52 5.12 -4.78
C GLN A 20 5.50 5.80 -3.85
N ARG A 21 6.06 6.92 -4.30
CA ARG A 21 7.01 7.71 -3.52
C ARG A 21 6.29 8.87 -2.87
N ARG A 22 6.51 9.03 -1.57
CA ARG A 22 5.87 10.11 -0.81
C ARG A 22 6.41 11.46 -1.26
N PRO A 23 5.52 12.46 -1.41
CA PRO A 23 5.93 13.78 -1.90
C PRO A 23 6.76 14.53 -0.85
N ALA A 24 7.50 15.54 -1.30
CA ALA A 24 8.20 16.46 -0.43
C ALA A 24 7.22 17.17 0.51
N GLY A 25 7.65 17.49 1.73
CA GLY A 25 6.84 18.18 2.71
C GLY A 25 5.94 17.27 3.54
N LYS A 26 5.87 15.99 3.22
CA LYS A 26 5.14 15.01 4.02
C LYS A 26 6.10 14.22 4.90
N GLN A 27 5.56 13.59 5.95
CA GLN A 27 6.34 12.67 6.77
C GLN A 27 6.86 11.53 5.87
N HIS A 28 8.09 11.09 6.08
CA HIS A 28 8.76 10.07 5.26
C HIS A 28 8.90 10.48 3.79
N ALA A 29 9.08 11.78 3.51
CA ALA A 29 9.25 12.30 2.15
C ALA A 29 10.36 11.54 1.40
N GLY A 30 10.11 11.20 0.14
CA GLY A 30 11.05 10.48 -0.70
C GLY A 30 11.11 8.98 -0.49
N LEU A 31 10.46 8.46 0.54
CA LEU A 31 10.39 7.00 0.76
C LEU A 31 9.30 6.39 -0.11
N TRP A 32 9.53 5.15 -0.51
CA TRP A 32 8.58 4.38 -1.30
C TRP A 32 7.70 3.55 -0.40
N GLU A 33 6.42 3.43 -0.75
CA GLU A 33 5.44 2.69 0.03
C GLU A 33 4.39 2.05 -0.88
N PHE A 34 3.65 1.09 -0.33
CA PHE A 34 2.46 0.57 -1.01
C PHE A 34 1.34 1.59 -0.87
N PRO A 35 0.51 1.78 -1.92
CA PRO A 35 -0.60 2.72 -1.84
C PRO A 35 -1.62 2.31 -0.79
N GLY A 36 -2.22 3.27 -0.13
CA GLY A 36 -3.21 3.04 0.92
C GLY A 36 -3.31 4.23 1.85
N GLY A 37 -3.87 4.02 3.02
CA GLY A 37 -4.04 5.09 3.99
C GLY A 37 -4.77 4.66 5.24
N LYS A 38 -5.18 5.63 6.05
CA LYS A 38 -5.84 5.40 7.33
C LYS A 38 -7.27 4.91 7.14
N VAL A 39 -7.70 4.02 8.03
CA VAL A 39 -9.09 3.60 8.13
C VAL A 39 -9.82 4.65 8.96
N ASP A 40 -10.88 5.23 8.41
CA ASP A 40 -11.68 6.22 9.13
C ASP A 40 -12.60 5.53 10.13
N PRO A 41 -13.02 6.24 11.21
CA PRO A 41 -13.95 5.67 12.19
C PRO A 41 -15.22 5.13 11.53
N GLY A 42 -15.58 3.89 11.88
CA GLY A 42 -16.77 3.24 11.34
C GLY A 42 -16.61 2.65 9.94
N GLU A 43 -15.46 2.81 9.33
CA GLU A 43 -15.19 2.31 8.00
C GLU A 43 -14.58 0.91 8.08
N ARG A 44 -15.00 0.00 7.19
CA ARG A 44 -14.35 -1.31 7.06
C ARG A 44 -12.96 -1.11 6.42
N PRO A 45 -11.96 -1.91 6.84
CA PRO A 45 -10.62 -1.78 6.22
C PRO A 45 -10.64 -1.90 4.71
N GLU A 46 -11.40 -2.83 4.14
CA GLU A 46 -11.49 -3.00 2.68
C GLU A 46 -12.11 -1.78 2.01
N ALA A 47 -13.16 -1.21 2.61
CA ALA A 47 -13.79 -0.01 2.08
C ALA A 47 -12.84 1.19 2.13
N ALA A 48 -12.06 1.31 3.20
CA ALA A 48 -11.03 2.33 3.32
C ALA A 48 -10.02 2.20 2.19
N LEU A 49 -9.58 0.98 1.89
CA LEU A 49 -8.59 0.76 0.84
C LEU A 49 -9.15 1.11 -0.54
N VAL A 50 -10.40 0.71 -0.83
CA VAL A 50 -11.07 1.09 -2.10
C VAL A 50 -11.09 2.61 -2.23
N ARG A 51 -11.48 3.32 -1.17
CA ARG A 51 -11.51 4.80 -1.17
C ARG A 51 -10.12 5.39 -1.39
N GLU A 52 -9.11 4.91 -0.67
CA GLU A 52 -7.74 5.43 -0.77
C GLU A 52 -7.15 5.19 -2.17
N LEU A 53 -7.41 4.04 -2.77
CA LEU A 53 -6.90 3.74 -4.11
C LEU A 53 -7.56 4.63 -5.16
N ALA A 54 -8.83 4.97 -5.00
CA ALA A 54 -9.51 5.92 -5.87
C ALA A 54 -8.92 7.33 -5.72
N GLU A 55 -8.68 7.76 -4.49
CA GLU A 55 -8.13 9.09 -4.22
C GLU A 55 -6.67 9.24 -4.68
N GLU A 56 -5.85 8.23 -4.44
CA GLU A 56 -4.41 8.32 -4.69
C GLU A 56 -4.01 7.95 -6.12
N LEU A 57 -4.71 7.00 -6.74
CA LEU A 57 -4.34 6.44 -8.03
C LEU A 57 -5.40 6.60 -9.12
N GLY A 58 -6.61 7.01 -8.75
CA GLY A 58 -7.71 7.15 -9.71
C GLY A 58 -8.26 5.84 -10.25
N ILE A 59 -8.07 4.74 -9.53
CA ILE A 59 -8.56 3.44 -9.97
C ILE A 59 -9.79 3.01 -9.17
N ALA A 60 -10.63 2.18 -9.78
CA ALA A 60 -11.81 1.62 -9.14
C ALA A 60 -11.57 0.15 -8.83
N VAL A 61 -11.72 -0.22 -7.56
CA VAL A 61 -11.49 -1.58 -7.08
C VAL A 61 -12.75 -2.10 -6.40
N ASP A 62 -13.19 -3.30 -6.78
CA ASP A 62 -14.30 -3.96 -6.09
C ASP A 62 -13.81 -4.57 -4.79
N LEU A 63 -14.65 -4.53 -3.75
CA LEU A 63 -14.30 -5.12 -2.46
C LEU A 63 -13.87 -6.58 -2.58
N GLY A 64 -14.55 -7.34 -3.43
CA GLY A 64 -14.24 -8.75 -3.67
C GLY A 64 -12.91 -9.01 -4.36
N ALA A 65 -12.28 -7.98 -4.92
CA ALA A 65 -10.97 -8.11 -5.56
C ALA A 65 -9.82 -8.00 -4.56
N LEU A 66 -10.11 -7.67 -3.30
CA LEU A 66 -9.12 -7.52 -2.24
C LEU A 66 -9.02 -8.82 -1.43
N THR A 67 -7.82 -9.38 -1.35
CA THR A 67 -7.57 -10.59 -0.55
C THR A 67 -6.59 -10.24 0.55
N PRO A 68 -6.93 -10.47 1.84
CA PRO A 68 -5.98 -10.25 2.92
C PRO A 68 -4.71 -11.06 2.71
N LEU A 69 -3.57 -10.42 2.85
CA LEU A 69 -2.29 -11.07 2.64
C LEU A 69 -1.51 -11.22 3.95
N THR A 70 -1.23 -10.11 4.62
CA THR A 70 -0.47 -10.11 5.87
C THR A 70 -0.67 -8.78 6.58
N PHE A 71 -0.05 -8.62 7.72
CA PHE A 71 -0.03 -7.34 8.43
C PHE A 71 1.32 -7.12 9.10
N ALA A 72 1.61 -5.86 9.40
CA ALA A 72 2.78 -5.46 10.17
C ALA A 72 2.32 -4.70 11.40
N SER A 73 3.04 -4.87 12.50
CA SER A 73 2.77 -4.23 13.77
C SER A 73 4.02 -3.45 14.14
N GLU A 74 3.92 -2.11 14.20
CA GLU A 74 5.08 -1.24 14.38
C GLU A 74 4.80 -0.22 15.47
N PRO A 75 5.58 -0.20 16.57
CA PRO A 75 5.45 0.85 17.56
C PRO A 75 6.02 2.16 17.03
N THR A 76 5.33 3.26 17.32
CA THR A 76 5.81 4.61 17.06
C THR A 76 5.84 5.37 18.37
N GLU A 77 6.39 6.60 18.37
CA GLU A 77 6.47 7.40 19.59
C GLU A 77 5.11 7.67 20.22
N ALA A 78 4.09 7.95 19.39
CA ALA A 78 2.79 8.40 19.86
C ALA A 78 1.75 7.30 19.92
N ARG A 79 1.94 6.21 19.15
CA ARG A 79 0.91 5.18 19.01
C ARG A 79 1.50 3.89 18.47
N HIS A 80 0.67 2.87 18.39
CA HIS A 80 1.03 1.60 17.77
C HIS A 80 0.35 1.50 16.41
N LEU A 81 1.14 1.28 15.37
CA LEU A 81 0.66 1.19 13.98
C LEU A 81 0.41 -0.27 13.61
N ILE A 82 -0.80 -0.56 13.13
CA ILE A 82 -1.12 -1.85 12.50
C ILE A 82 -1.37 -1.57 11.02
N LEU A 83 -0.53 -2.11 10.17
CA LEU A 83 -0.62 -1.94 8.73
C LEU A 83 -1.11 -3.24 8.09
N LEU A 84 -2.29 -3.20 7.48
CA LEU A 84 -2.92 -4.34 6.85
C LEU A 84 -2.63 -4.31 5.36
N LEU A 85 -2.01 -5.37 4.84
CA LEU A 85 -1.68 -5.47 3.41
C LEU A 85 -2.65 -6.43 2.72
N TYR A 86 -3.27 -5.95 1.65
CA TYR A 86 -4.16 -6.74 0.80
C TYR A 86 -3.53 -6.92 -0.56
N ARG A 87 -3.75 -8.08 -1.16
CA ARG A 87 -3.40 -8.35 -2.54
C ARG A 87 -4.56 -7.96 -3.45
N CYS A 88 -4.26 -7.32 -4.58
CA CYS A 88 -5.25 -6.96 -5.57
C CYS A 88 -4.69 -7.18 -6.97
N ASP A 89 -5.35 -8.02 -7.76
CA ASP A 89 -4.94 -8.35 -9.13
C ASP A 89 -5.85 -7.75 -10.18
N ALA A 90 -6.96 -7.13 -9.80
CA ALA A 90 -7.95 -6.64 -10.74
C ALA A 90 -8.51 -5.29 -10.32
N TRP A 91 -8.57 -4.36 -11.25
CA TRP A 91 -9.13 -3.02 -11.05
C TRP A 91 -9.52 -2.44 -12.40
N SER A 92 -10.27 -1.32 -12.37
CA SER A 92 -10.60 -0.54 -13.56
C SER A 92 -9.84 0.76 -13.54
N GLY A 93 -9.35 1.17 -14.71
CA GLY A 93 -8.61 2.41 -14.85
C GLY A 93 -7.10 2.20 -14.84
N GLU A 94 -6.37 3.19 -15.33
CA GLU A 94 -4.91 3.17 -15.33
C GLU A 94 -4.41 3.94 -14.11
N PRO A 95 -3.59 3.33 -13.23
CA PRO A 95 -3.07 4.05 -12.08
C PRO A 95 -2.24 5.25 -12.49
N VAL A 96 -2.50 6.39 -11.84
CA VAL A 96 -1.71 7.61 -12.01
C VAL A 96 -1.37 8.18 -10.63
N ALA A 97 -0.27 8.93 -10.56
CA ALA A 97 0.17 9.54 -9.30
C ALA A 97 -0.63 10.82 -9.06
N LEU A 98 -1.80 10.69 -8.40
CA LEU A 98 -2.63 11.84 -8.07
C LEU A 98 -2.16 12.57 -6.81
N ASP A 99 -1.52 11.85 -5.89
CA ASP A 99 -1.07 12.38 -4.60
C ASP A 99 0.44 12.20 -4.40
N ALA A 100 0.98 11.06 -4.84
CA ALA A 100 2.40 10.73 -4.69
C ALA A 100 3.27 11.56 -5.66
N ALA A 101 4.57 11.65 -5.35
CA ALA A 101 5.54 12.28 -6.25
C ALA A 101 5.71 11.48 -7.54
N GLU A 102 5.67 10.16 -7.46
CA GLU A 102 5.71 9.28 -8.62
C GLU A 102 5.20 7.89 -8.23
N ILE A 103 4.83 7.09 -9.23
CA ILE A 103 4.50 5.67 -9.04
C ILE A 103 5.42 4.85 -9.93
N ARG A 104 5.65 3.59 -9.53
CA ARG A 104 6.54 2.71 -10.26
C ARG A 104 6.10 1.26 -10.12
N TRP A 105 6.13 0.52 -11.21
CA TRP A 105 5.94 -0.93 -11.20
C TRP A 105 7.29 -1.59 -10.99
N MET A 106 7.38 -2.48 -10.00
CA MET A 106 8.64 -3.12 -9.61
C MET A 106 8.48 -4.63 -9.50
N ALA A 107 9.49 -5.35 -9.95
CA ALA A 107 9.59 -6.77 -9.60
C ALA A 107 9.74 -6.87 -8.07
N VAL A 108 9.07 -7.83 -7.45
CA VAL A 108 9.07 -7.97 -5.99
C VAL A 108 10.48 -8.06 -5.43
N GLY A 109 11.37 -8.81 -6.11
CA GLY A 109 12.76 -8.95 -5.66
C GLY A 109 13.55 -7.64 -5.64
N ASP A 110 13.15 -6.67 -6.46
CA ASP A 110 13.83 -5.37 -6.54
C ASP A 110 13.35 -4.38 -5.48
N LEU A 111 12.28 -4.69 -4.75
CA LEU A 111 11.77 -3.81 -3.69
C LEU A 111 12.82 -3.55 -2.60
N ARG A 112 13.74 -4.49 -2.40
CA ARG A 112 14.81 -4.35 -1.40
C ARG A 112 15.74 -3.19 -1.70
N THR A 113 15.78 -2.73 -2.94
CA THR A 113 16.64 -1.62 -3.35
C THR A 113 16.05 -0.25 -3.02
N LEU A 114 14.77 -0.23 -2.63
CA LEU A 114 14.05 1.01 -2.33
C LEU A 114 14.15 1.36 -0.86
N ASP A 115 14.17 2.66 -0.57
CA ASP A 115 14.04 3.16 0.79
C ASP A 115 12.57 3.18 1.15
N MET A 116 12.19 2.42 2.18
CA MET A 116 10.81 2.28 2.64
C MET A 116 10.68 2.60 4.12
N PRO A 117 9.49 3.06 4.56
CA PRO A 117 9.23 3.16 6.00
C PRO A 117 9.36 1.79 6.67
N PRO A 118 9.73 1.75 7.98
CA PRO A 118 9.91 0.48 8.68
C PRO A 118 8.71 -0.47 8.61
N ALA A 119 7.48 0.07 8.65
CA ALA A 119 6.26 -0.76 8.63
C ALA A 119 6.06 -1.49 7.31
N ASP A 120 6.58 -0.95 6.20
CA ASP A 120 6.42 -1.57 4.87
C ASP A 120 7.45 -2.65 4.59
N ARG A 121 8.62 -2.57 5.20
CA ARG A 121 9.71 -3.51 4.91
C ARG A 121 9.38 -4.98 5.14
N PRO A 122 8.68 -5.37 6.22
CA PRO A 122 8.34 -6.79 6.42
C PRO A 122 7.48 -7.36 5.29
N PHE A 123 6.77 -6.53 4.54
CA PHE A 123 5.92 -6.98 3.45
C PHE A 123 6.70 -7.56 2.29
N ILE A 124 7.95 -7.16 2.10
CA ILE A 124 8.78 -7.67 1.00
C ILE A 124 8.94 -9.18 1.11
N ALA A 125 9.26 -9.68 2.33
CA ALA A 125 9.40 -11.11 2.55
C ALA A 125 8.10 -11.86 2.28
N ALA A 126 6.96 -11.30 2.72
CA ALA A 126 5.65 -11.90 2.49
C ALA A 126 5.33 -11.97 1.00
N LEU A 127 5.65 -10.89 0.25
CA LEU A 127 5.38 -10.85 -1.19
C LEU A 127 6.27 -11.81 -1.98
N LEU A 128 7.50 -12.05 -1.52
CA LEU A 128 8.42 -12.98 -2.17
C LEU A 128 7.91 -14.43 -2.12
N THR A 129 7.04 -14.76 -1.16
CA THR A 129 6.45 -16.09 -1.05
C THR A 129 5.14 -16.23 -1.83
N GLN A 130 4.61 -15.15 -2.39
CA GLN A 130 3.38 -15.16 -3.18
C GLN A 130 3.70 -15.52 -4.62
N ARG A 131 3.15 -16.63 -5.10
CA ARG A 131 3.37 -17.12 -6.47
C ARG A 131 2.05 -17.35 -7.19
#